data_c263710122177a6eeb008adf87e4faad
#
_entry.id   c263710122177a6eeb008adf87e4faad
#
_cell.length_a   1.000
_cell.length_b   1.000
_cell.length_c   1.000
_cell.angle_alpha   90.00
_cell.angle_beta   90.00
_cell.angle_gamma   90.00
#
_symmetry.space_group_name_H-M   'P 1'
#
loop_
_entity.id
_entity.type
_entity.pdbx_description
1 polymer ?
#
loop_
_entity_poly.entity_id
_entity_poly.type
_entity_poly.pdbx_seq_one_letter_code
_entity_poly.pdbx_strand_id
1 'polypeptide(L)' 'MADAIQLGDRVRIYLDSAFWKSEGWFNGIVVRIDPYTKHRNFYWVELNMNVQAKQGGSTNLVSVLNPKHIAKTE' A
#
# COMPACT_ATOMS: atom_id res chain seq x y z
N MET A 1 -12.83 -12.63 12.76
CA MET A 1 -12.05 -13.12 11.62
C MET A 1 -11.53 -11.95 10.81
N ALA A 2 -10.27 -11.98 10.48
CA ALA A 2 -9.70 -10.89 9.69
C ALA A 2 -10.21 -10.96 8.26
N ASP A 3 -10.55 -9.83 7.70
CA ASP A 3 -10.99 -9.76 6.33
C ASP A 3 -9.79 -9.81 5.41
N ALA A 4 -9.87 -10.66 4.41
CA ALA A 4 -8.84 -10.70 3.39
C ALA A 4 -8.95 -9.46 2.51
N ILE A 5 -7.81 -8.89 2.17
CA ILE A 5 -7.76 -7.75 1.28
C ILE A 5 -7.89 -8.25 -0.15
N GLN A 6 -8.77 -7.64 -0.93
CA GLN A 6 -9.08 -8.05 -2.29
C GLN A 6 -8.94 -6.89 -3.26
N LEU A 7 -8.90 -7.24 -4.54
CA LEU A 7 -8.91 -6.22 -5.59
C LEU A 7 -10.12 -5.31 -5.43
N GLY A 8 -9.89 -4.02 -5.57
CA GLY A 8 -10.95 -3.03 -5.46
C GLY A 8 -11.24 -2.57 -4.05
N ASP A 9 -10.65 -3.20 -3.06
CA ASP A 9 -10.86 -2.80 -1.67
C ASP A 9 -10.22 -1.44 -1.40
N ARG A 10 -10.90 -0.65 -0.59
CA ARG A 10 -10.34 0.58 -0.07
C ARG A 10 -9.46 0.25 1.12
N VAL A 11 -8.25 0.75 1.08
CA VAL A 11 -7.26 0.47 2.13
C VAL A 11 -6.52 1.75 2.46
N ARG A 12 -5.83 1.70 3.59
CA ARG A 12 -4.82 2.70 3.90
C ARG A 12 -3.51 1.98 4.05
N ILE A 13 -2.45 2.62 3.63
CA ILE A 13 -1.11 2.05 3.71
C ILE A 13 -0.21 3.00 4.47
N TYR A 14 0.78 2.44 5.15
CA TYR A 14 1.77 3.22 5.87
C TYR A 14 3.03 3.36 5.03
N LEU A 15 3.46 4.59 4.83
CA LEU A 15 4.71 4.88 4.12
C LEU A 15 5.78 5.18 5.15
N ASP A 16 6.84 4.37 5.12
CA ASP A 16 7.95 4.46 6.06
C ASP A 16 8.91 5.54 5.62
N SER A 17 9.34 6.36 6.57
CA SER A 17 10.28 7.44 6.31
C SER A 17 11.64 6.95 5.82
N ALA A 18 11.94 5.65 6.00
CA ALA A 18 13.17 5.08 5.46
C ALA A 18 13.21 5.12 3.94
N PHE A 19 12.05 5.08 3.29
CA PHE A 19 11.97 5.01 1.82
C PHE A 19 11.19 6.16 1.19
N TRP A 20 10.40 6.89 1.99
CA TRP A 20 9.49 7.89 1.46
C TRP A 20 9.69 9.22 2.16
N LYS A 21 9.64 10.29 1.38
CA LYS A 21 9.59 11.63 1.96
C LYS A 21 8.22 11.91 2.54
N SER A 22 7.18 11.36 1.91
CA SER A 22 5.82 11.46 2.42
C SER A 22 5.60 10.30 3.38
N GLU A 23 5.62 10.58 4.68
CA GLU A 23 5.51 9.55 5.71
C GLU A 23 4.10 9.56 6.30
N GLY A 24 3.64 8.38 6.72
CA GLY A 24 2.36 8.26 7.41
C GLY A 24 1.39 7.36 6.67
N TRP A 25 0.11 7.48 7.01
CA TRP A 25 -0.95 6.66 6.43
C TRP A 25 -1.61 7.39 5.27
N PHE A 26 -1.79 6.68 4.18
CA PHE A 26 -2.41 7.22 2.97
C PHE A 26 -3.48 6.28 2.49
N ASN A 27 -4.58 6.83 2.00
CA ASN A 27 -5.72 6.05 1.51
C ASN A 27 -5.55 5.74 0.03
N GLY A 28 -6.02 4.56 -0.36
CA GLY A 28 -5.98 4.16 -1.76
C GLY A 28 -6.88 2.95 -2.01
N ILE A 29 -6.74 2.42 -3.21
CA ILE A 29 -7.53 1.27 -3.66
C ILE A 29 -6.58 0.21 -4.18
N VAL A 30 -6.84 -1.05 -3.82
CA VAL A 30 -6.03 -2.16 -4.28
C VAL A 30 -6.33 -2.41 -5.76
N VAL A 31 -5.31 -2.29 -6.59
CA VAL A 31 -5.45 -2.46 -8.04
C VAL A 31 -4.78 -3.73 -8.55
N ARG A 32 -3.94 -4.35 -7.73
CA ARG A 32 -3.27 -5.59 -8.13
C ARG A 32 -2.80 -6.33 -6.88
N ILE A 33 -2.84 -7.66 -6.95
CA ILE A 33 -2.31 -8.51 -5.88
C ILE A 33 -1.40 -9.54 -6.53
N ASP A 34 -0.14 -9.56 -6.12
CA ASP A 34 0.85 -10.52 -6.61
C ASP A 34 1.26 -11.43 -5.47
N PRO A 35 1.09 -12.75 -5.62
CA PRO A 35 1.54 -13.68 -4.59
C PRO A 35 3.05 -13.62 -4.43
N TYR A 36 3.51 -13.63 -3.19
CA TYR A 36 4.93 -13.66 -2.89
C TYR A 36 5.31 -14.98 -2.20
N THR A 37 4.60 -15.32 -1.13
CA THR A 37 4.75 -16.60 -0.44
C THR A 37 3.36 -17.16 -0.18
N LYS A 38 3.30 -18.33 0.48
CA LYS A 38 2.01 -18.95 0.86
C LYS A 38 1.16 -18.01 1.70
N HIS A 39 1.80 -17.18 2.50
CA HIS A 39 1.10 -16.37 3.50
C HIS A 39 1.19 -14.89 3.26
N ARG A 40 1.87 -14.47 2.20
CA ARG A 40 2.08 -13.05 1.94
C ARG A 40 1.90 -12.73 0.47
N ASN A 41 1.31 -11.56 0.23
CA ASN A 41 1.12 -11.02 -1.11
C ASN A 41 1.67 -9.61 -1.15
N PHE A 42 2.13 -9.21 -2.34
CA PHE A 42 2.34 -7.79 -2.61
C PHE A 42 1.00 -7.20 -3.01
N TYR A 43 0.58 -6.17 -2.30
CA TYR A 43 -0.62 -5.43 -2.63
C TYR A 43 -0.22 -4.14 -3.31
N TRP A 44 -0.66 -3.98 -4.54
CA TRP A 44 -0.43 -2.75 -5.29
C TRP A 44 -1.60 -1.83 -5.06
N VAL A 45 -1.31 -0.66 -4.50
CA VAL A 45 -2.33 0.28 -4.07
C VAL A 45 -2.16 1.57 -4.84
N GLU A 46 -3.23 2.00 -5.48
CA GLU A 46 -3.26 3.29 -6.15
C GLU A 46 -3.79 4.31 -5.16
N LEU A 47 -2.92 5.25 -4.79
CA LEU A 47 -3.27 6.28 -3.82
C LEU A 47 -4.07 7.40 -4.49
N ASN A 48 -4.81 8.14 -3.69
CA ASN A 48 -5.59 9.26 -4.20
C ASN A 48 -4.75 10.53 -4.39
N MET A 49 -3.45 10.45 -4.15
CA MET A 49 -2.54 11.56 -4.35
C MET A 49 -1.15 11.01 -4.61
N ASN A 50 -0.29 11.83 -5.20
CA ASN A 50 1.10 11.43 -5.40
C ASN A 50 1.89 11.57 -4.11
N VAL A 51 2.82 10.64 -3.92
CA VAL A 51 3.74 10.66 -2.80
C VAL A 51 5.17 10.65 -3.33
N GLN A 52 6.10 11.14 -2.55
CA GLN A 52 7.48 11.30 -2.99
C GLN A 52 8.39 10.26 -2.35
N ALA A 53 9.18 9.60 -3.19
CA ALA A 53 10.21 8.69 -2.71
C ALA A 53 11.46 9.47 -2.32
N LYS A 54 12.22 8.93 -1.38
CA LYS A 54 13.47 9.58 -0.94
C LYS A 54 14.49 9.65 -2.04
N GLN A 55 14.45 8.69 -2.97
CA GLN A 55 15.38 8.67 -4.09
C GLN A 55 15.02 9.64 -5.18
N GLY A 56 13.93 10.36 -5.03
CA GLY A 56 13.42 11.24 -6.05
C GLY A 56 12.26 10.65 -6.79
N GLY A 57 11.51 11.49 -7.49
CA GLY A 57 10.33 11.06 -8.21
C GLY A 57 9.12 10.94 -7.31
N SER A 58 7.96 10.98 -7.93
CA SER A 58 6.69 10.83 -7.22
C SER A 58 5.83 9.81 -7.94
N THR A 59 4.95 9.18 -7.19
CA THR A 59 4.06 8.15 -7.71
C THR A 59 2.83 8.06 -6.86
N ASN A 60 1.75 7.59 -7.45
CA ASN A 60 0.55 7.23 -6.69
C ASN A 60 0.33 5.73 -6.62
N LEU A 61 1.27 4.94 -7.16
CA LEU A 61 1.15 3.48 -7.14
C LEU A 61 2.24 2.92 -6.27
N VAL A 62 1.85 2.26 -5.18
CA VAL A 62 2.78 1.77 -4.17
C VAL A 62 2.49 0.31 -3.88
N SER A 63 3.54 -0.51 -3.78
CA SER A 63 3.38 -1.91 -3.39
C SER A 63 3.68 -2.06 -1.91
N VAL A 64 2.91 -2.91 -1.24
CA VAL A 64 3.03 -3.17 0.19
C VAL A 64 3.09 -4.66 0.41
N LEU A 65 4.09 -5.11 1.13
CA LEU A 65 4.23 -6.52 1.50
C LEU A 65 3.94 -6.75 2.98
N ASN A 66 4.37 -5.83 3.84
CA ASN A 66 4.23 -5.98 5.27
C ASN A 66 2.76 -5.82 5.67
N PRO A 67 2.13 -6.86 6.26
CA PRO A 67 0.73 -6.79 6.62
C PRO A 67 0.42 -5.73 7.68
N LYS A 68 1.43 -5.26 8.40
CA LYS A 68 1.21 -4.19 9.39
C LYS A 68 1.14 -2.81 8.73
N HIS A 69 1.52 -2.71 7.48
CA HIS A 69 1.54 -1.44 6.75
C HIS A 69 0.32 -1.26 5.85
N ILE A 70 -0.66 -2.13 5.94
CA ILE A 70 -1.87 -2.04 5.14
C ILE A 70 -3.06 -2.46 5.97
N ALA A 71 -4.16 -1.72 5.84
CA ALA A 71 -5.39 -2.04 6.55
C ALA A 71 -6.57 -1.63 5.69
N LYS A 72 -7.64 -2.44 5.76
CA LYS A 72 -8.87 -2.09 5.06
C LYS A 72 -9.52 -0.89 5.74
N THR A 73 -10.06 -0.01 4.91
CA THR A 73 -10.91 1.07 5.39
C THR A 73 -12.33 0.81 4.95
N GLU A 74 -13.26 1.25 5.74
CA GLU A 74 -14.67 1.10 5.38
C GLU A 74 -15.21 2.37 4.84
#